data_22d6074ffa0f550b0bd6f12d2847b994
#
_entry.id   22d6074ffa0f550b0bd6f12d2847b994
#
_cell.length_a   1.000
_cell.length_b   1.000
_cell.length_c   1.000
_cell.angle_alpha   90.00
_cell.angle_beta   90.00
_cell.angle_gamma   90.00
#
_symmetry.space_group_name_H-M   'P 1'
#
loop_
_entity.id
_entity.type
_entity.pdbx_description
1 polymer ?
#
loop_
_entity_poly.entity_id
_entity_poly.type
_entity_poly.pdbx_seq_one_letter_code
_entity_poly.pdbx_strand_id
1 'polypeptide(L)'
;MSNQTQTPDIDAPQLPSKADHPAGKCLMSRRKFLLSSGVATSTVMVSMNGGMAMAKVPAIMTTYPRKKIGKLSALKTDKPVGFEYPDEGAYAQSMLVKLGVEAGGGVGQQKDVVAFNYFCTHQGGDLSGTYKADTKSLGACPLHLSTYDLTRHGILISGQAYQSLPQVLLELKGDEIY
;
A
#
# COMPACT_ATOMS: atom_id res chain seq x y z
N MET A 1 -47.97 -31.14 -34.77
CA MET A 1 -46.69 -30.88 -35.42
C MET A 1 -45.80 -30.27 -34.36
N SER A 2 -45.06 -31.12 -33.62
CA SER A 2 -44.17 -30.77 -32.53
C SER A 2 -42.76 -30.71 -33.07
N ASN A 3 -42.20 -29.54 -33.10
CA ASN A 3 -40.83 -29.28 -33.55
C ASN A 3 -39.87 -29.42 -32.34
N GLN A 4 -39.17 -30.51 -32.27
CA GLN A 4 -38.10 -30.72 -31.28
C GLN A 4 -36.82 -30.09 -31.81
N THR A 5 -36.37 -29.01 -31.15
CA THR A 5 -35.07 -28.39 -31.41
C THR A 5 -34.03 -29.21 -30.69
N GLN A 6 -33.20 -29.96 -31.44
CA GLN A 6 -31.99 -30.62 -30.94
C GLN A 6 -30.93 -29.58 -30.64
N THR A 7 -30.49 -29.53 -29.38
CA THR A 7 -29.25 -28.81 -28.99
C THR A 7 -28.03 -29.64 -29.39
N PRO A 8 -26.99 -29.04 -29.98
CA PRO A 8 -25.78 -29.78 -30.29
C PRO A 8 -25.02 -30.09 -29.01
N ASP A 9 -24.67 -31.38 -28.83
CA ASP A 9 -23.75 -31.83 -27.80
C ASP A 9 -22.36 -31.18 -28.03
N ILE A 10 -21.98 -30.28 -27.12
CA ILE A 10 -20.60 -29.75 -27.07
C ILE A 10 -19.78 -30.75 -26.29
N ASP A 11 -18.98 -31.53 -27.00
CA ASP A 11 -17.96 -32.41 -26.42
C ASP A 11 -17.07 -31.58 -25.46
N ALA A 12 -17.19 -31.86 -24.16
CA ALA A 12 -16.30 -31.30 -23.16
C ALA A 12 -14.89 -31.88 -23.39
N PRO A 13 -13.84 -31.05 -23.40
CA PRO A 13 -12.47 -31.55 -23.55
C PRO A 13 -12.16 -32.52 -22.42
N GLN A 14 -11.90 -33.78 -22.77
CA GLN A 14 -11.44 -34.79 -21.83
C GLN A 14 -10.11 -34.37 -21.23
N LEU A 15 -10.08 -34.16 -19.92
CA LEU A 15 -8.85 -34.00 -19.16
C LEU A 15 -7.97 -35.23 -19.41
N PRO A 16 -6.66 -35.05 -19.70
CA PRO A 16 -5.75 -36.18 -19.87
C PRO A 16 -5.78 -37.05 -18.60
N SER A 17 -6.01 -38.35 -18.79
CA SER A 17 -5.91 -39.34 -17.75
C SER A 17 -4.55 -39.19 -17.05
N LYS A 18 -4.52 -39.37 -15.72
CA LYS A 18 -3.29 -39.37 -14.92
C LYS A 18 -2.23 -40.24 -15.65
N ALA A 19 -1.35 -39.55 -16.38
CA ALA A 19 -0.14 -40.18 -16.86
C ALA A 19 0.63 -40.62 -15.61
N ASP A 20 1.04 -41.89 -15.56
CA ASP A 20 1.94 -42.43 -14.57
C ASP A 20 3.22 -41.59 -14.54
N HIS A 21 3.26 -40.59 -13.66
CA HIS A 21 4.52 -40.01 -13.29
C HIS A 21 5.29 -41.08 -12.54
N PRO A 22 6.46 -41.51 -13.03
CA PRO A 22 7.30 -42.40 -12.24
C PRO A 22 7.53 -41.66 -10.91
N ALA A 23 7.02 -42.26 -9.83
CA ALA A 23 7.22 -41.75 -8.48
C ALA A 23 8.73 -41.66 -8.27
N GLY A 24 9.30 -40.50 -8.47
CA GLY A 24 10.70 -40.23 -8.20
C GLY A 24 10.91 -40.59 -6.74
N LYS A 25 11.61 -41.72 -6.51
CA LYS A 25 11.94 -42.17 -5.17
C LYS A 25 12.66 -41.03 -4.50
N CYS A 26 12.01 -40.39 -3.53
CA CYS A 26 12.64 -39.38 -2.72
C CYS A 26 13.84 -40.04 -2.02
N LEU A 27 15.04 -39.84 -2.56
CA LEU A 27 16.28 -40.48 -2.12
C LEU A 27 16.68 -40.05 -0.71
N MET A 28 15.99 -39.05 -0.15
CA MET A 28 16.25 -38.53 1.18
C MET A 28 15.07 -38.85 2.10
N SER A 29 15.31 -39.66 3.14
CA SER A 29 14.30 -39.86 4.18
C SER A 29 14.10 -38.63 5.02
N ARG A 30 12.88 -38.43 5.60
CA ARG A 30 12.58 -37.31 6.51
C ARG A 30 13.63 -37.18 7.63
N ARG A 31 14.13 -38.27 8.14
CA ARG A 31 15.17 -38.31 9.17
C ARG A 31 16.50 -37.76 8.66
N LYS A 32 16.93 -38.10 7.44
CA LYS A 32 18.14 -37.55 6.81
C LYS A 32 18.00 -36.09 6.53
N PHE A 33 16.81 -35.64 6.09
CA PHE A 33 16.53 -34.21 5.88
C PHE A 33 16.67 -33.42 7.18
N LEU A 34 16.05 -33.87 8.27
CA LEU A 34 16.13 -33.21 9.57
C LEU A 34 17.55 -33.18 10.15
N LEU A 35 18.31 -34.25 9.98
CA LEU A 35 19.71 -34.30 10.43
C LEU A 35 20.58 -33.36 9.60
N SER A 36 20.39 -33.31 8.27
CA SER A 36 21.19 -32.41 7.42
C SER A 36 20.84 -30.94 7.66
N SER A 37 19.56 -30.61 7.89
CA SER A 37 19.16 -29.23 8.22
C SER A 37 19.63 -28.82 9.63
N GLY A 38 19.65 -29.74 10.59
CA GLY A 38 20.19 -29.50 11.92
C GLY A 38 21.68 -29.19 11.92
N VAL A 39 22.46 -29.90 11.09
CA VAL A 39 23.90 -29.61 10.93
C VAL A 39 24.14 -28.24 10.26
N ALA A 40 23.35 -27.91 9.23
CA ALA A 40 23.44 -26.59 8.59
C ALA A 40 23.13 -25.45 9.56
N THR A 41 22.12 -25.62 10.42
CA THR A 41 21.73 -24.62 11.41
C THR A 41 22.81 -24.45 12.49
N SER A 42 23.42 -25.56 12.94
CA SER A 42 24.51 -25.48 13.93
C SER A 42 25.78 -24.87 13.36
N THR A 43 26.09 -25.09 12.08
CA THR A 43 27.25 -24.48 11.41
C THR A 43 27.08 -22.95 11.31
N VAL A 44 25.86 -22.47 11.03
CA VAL A 44 25.57 -21.02 11.01
C VAL A 44 25.69 -20.41 12.42
N MET A 45 25.21 -21.13 13.46
CA MET A 45 25.34 -20.66 14.86
C MET A 45 26.80 -20.58 15.34
N VAL A 46 27.67 -21.51 14.93
CA VAL A 46 29.08 -21.49 15.31
C VAL A 46 29.83 -20.35 14.61
N SER A 47 29.49 -20.02 13.38
CA SER A 47 30.10 -18.87 12.69
C SER A 47 29.62 -17.51 13.24
N MET A 48 28.47 -17.44 13.94
CA MET A 48 28.01 -16.22 14.60
C MET A 48 28.71 -15.93 15.96
N ASN A 49 29.39 -16.91 16.55
CA ASN A 49 30.17 -16.71 17.79
C ASN A 49 31.56 -16.11 17.57
N GLY A 50 31.99 -15.96 16.33
CA GLY A 50 33.23 -15.27 15.96
C GLY A 50 32.98 -13.80 15.63
N GLY A 51 32.74 -12.96 16.64
CA GLY A 51 32.64 -11.51 16.51
C GLY A 51 31.30 -11.09 15.88
N MET A 52 30.42 -10.49 16.67
CA MET A 52 29.26 -9.78 16.15
C MET A 52 29.75 -8.62 15.27
N ALA A 53 29.90 -8.86 13.98
CA ALA A 53 29.90 -7.78 13.01
C ALA A 53 28.53 -7.13 13.08
N MET A 54 28.30 -6.22 14.00
CA MET A 54 27.21 -5.28 13.95
C MET A 54 27.41 -4.51 12.65
N ALA A 55 26.76 -4.95 11.59
CA ALA A 55 26.62 -4.13 10.40
C ALA A 55 25.90 -2.85 10.85
N LYS A 56 26.64 -1.81 11.16
CA LYS A 56 26.09 -0.47 11.32
C LYS A 56 25.59 -0.07 9.95
N VAL A 57 24.34 -0.36 9.66
CA VAL A 57 23.66 0.26 8.53
C VAL A 57 23.48 1.72 8.92
N PRO A 58 24.19 2.67 8.28
CA PRO A 58 24.03 4.08 8.61
C PRO A 58 22.57 4.47 8.34
N ALA A 59 21.87 4.89 9.39
CA ALA A 59 20.55 5.50 9.20
C ALA A 59 20.76 6.83 8.46
N ILE A 60 20.27 6.93 7.24
CA ILE A 60 20.28 8.19 6.50
C ILE A 60 19.10 9.00 7.01
N MET A 61 19.39 10.05 7.77
CA MET A 61 18.39 11.04 8.16
C MET A 61 18.15 11.99 6.98
N THR A 62 17.00 11.89 6.36
CA THR A 62 16.59 12.82 5.30
C THR A 62 15.75 13.92 5.94
N THR A 63 16.21 15.16 5.79
CA THR A 63 15.42 16.34 6.20
C THR A 63 14.65 16.84 4.98
N TYR A 64 13.33 16.78 5.05
CA TYR A 64 12.48 17.30 4.00
C TYR A 64 12.33 18.81 4.10
N PRO A 65 12.35 19.55 2.98
CA PRO A 65 12.24 20.99 2.98
C PRO A 65 10.86 21.44 3.46
N ARG A 66 10.84 22.50 4.27
CA ARG A 66 9.60 23.18 4.62
C ARG A 66 9.11 23.97 3.41
N LYS A 67 8.01 23.54 2.80
CA LYS A 67 7.45 24.15 1.58
C LYS A 67 6.10 24.78 1.90
N LYS A 68 5.88 26.02 1.46
CA LYS A 68 4.55 26.63 1.52
C LYS A 68 3.67 26.01 0.44
N ILE A 69 2.55 25.43 0.85
CA ILE A 69 1.66 24.67 -0.03
C ILE A 69 0.29 25.34 -0.23
N GLY A 70 -0.10 26.28 0.62
CA GLY A 70 -1.38 26.94 0.45
C GLY A 70 -1.71 27.95 1.54
N LYS A 71 -2.99 28.38 1.55
CA LYS A 71 -3.59 29.23 2.58
C LYS A 71 -4.85 28.55 3.12
N LEU A 72 -5.04 28.61 4.43
CA LEU A 72 -6.20 28.03 5.09
C LEU A 72 -7.52 28.70 4.60
N SER A 73 -7.49 30.02 4.45
CA SER A 73 -8.64 30.82 3.97
C SER A 73 -9.05 30.51 2.53
N ALA A 74 -8.15 29.95 1.71
CA ALA A 74 -8.44 29.57 0.34
C ALA A 74 -9.09 28.19 0.20
N LEU A 75 -9.03 27.36 1.24
CA LEU A 75 -9.55 25.99 1.19
C LEU A 75 -11.08 25.99 1.33
N LYS A 76 -11.72 25.26 0.43
CA LYS A 76 -13.15 24.92 0.53
C LYS A 76 -13.30 23.49 1.01
N THR A 77 -14.28 23.26 1.88
CA THR A 77 -14.57 21.88 2.37
C THR A 77 -14.85 20.94 1.22
N ASP A 78 -14.25 19.76 1.29
CA ASP A 78 -14.37 18.67 0.32
C ASP A 78 -13.89 19.01 -1.11
N LYS A 79 -12.99 19.99 -1.22
CA LYS A 79 -12.34 20.34 -2.49
C LYS A 79 -10.84 20.14 -2.36
N PRO A 80 -10.32 18.97 -2.78
CA PRO A 80 -8.89 18.70 -2.80
C PRO A 80 -8.13 19.68 -3.69
N VAL A 81 -6.96 20.10 -3.24
CA VAL A 81 -6.00 20.92 -3.99
C VAL A 81 -4.72 20.12 -4.14
N GLY A 82 -4.26 19.93 -5.38
CA GLY A 82 -3.01 19.21 -5.67
C GLY A 82 -1.79 20.07 -5.37
N PHE A 83 -0.72 19.43 -4.89
CA PHE A 83 0.62 20.02 -4.75
C PHE A 83 1.67 18.92 -4.86
N GLU A 84 2.93 19.29 -5.00
CA GLU A 84 4.05 18.36 -5.06
C GLU A 84 4.93 18.51 -3.83
N TYR A 85 5.33 17.38 -3.23
CA TYR A 85 6.16 17.32 -2.04
C TYR A 85 6.85 15.95 -1.90
N PRO A 86 8.12 15.89 -1.50
CA PRO A 86 9.02 17.01 -1.11
C PRO A 86 9.61 17.78 -2.28
N ASP A 87 9.65 17.24 -3.46
CA ASP A 87 10.21 17.77 -4.70
C ASP A 87 9.19 17.66 -5.85
N GLU A 88 9.65 17.73 -7.10
CA GLU A 88 8.86 17.57 -8.32
C GLU A 88 9.08 16.17 -8.95
N GLY A 89 9.37 15.17 -8.13
CA GLY A 89 9.64 13.81 -8.55
C GLY A 89 8.39 13.02 -8.97
N ALA A 90 8.62 11.88 -9.59
CA ALA A 90 7.58 11.04 -10.19
C ALA A 90 6.45 10.61 -9.23
N TYR A 91 6.71 10.56 -7.92
CA TYR A 91 5.72 10.15 -6.90
C TYR A 91 5.50 11.23 -5.84
N ALA A 92 5.78 12.48 -6.17
CA ALA A 92 5.67 13.62 -5.26
C ALA A 92 4.25 14.22 -5.19
N GLN A 93 3.37 13.86 -6.13
CA GLN A 93 2.02 14.41 -6.20
C GLN A 93 1.22 14.06 -4.95
N SER A 94 0.67 15.09 -4.34
CA SER A 94 -0.02 15.03 -3.08
C SER A 94 -1.27 15.89 -3.11
N MET A 95 -2.19 15.66 -2.18
CA MET A 95 -3.41 16.44 -2.02
C MET A 95 -3.43 17.14 -0.67
N LEU A 96 -3.92 18.36 -0.65
CA LEU A 96 -4.33 19.10 0.52
C LEU A 96 -5.85 19.20 0.51
N VAL A 97 -6.50 18.84 1.60
CA VAL A 97 -7.97 18.88 1.67
C VAL A 97 -8.46 19.33 3.04
N LYS A 98 -9.52 20.15 3.02
CA LYS A 98 -10.31 20.47 4.20
C LYS A 98 -11.50 19.50 4.27
N LEU A 99 -11.52 18.63 5.26
CA LEU A 99 -12.53 17.57 5.38
C LEU A 99 -13.85 18.05 5.98
N GLY A 100 -13.83 19.15 6.77
CA GLY A 100 -14.98 19.63 7.52
C GLY A 100 -15.35 18.78 8.73
N VAL A 101 -14.54 17.78 9.04
CA VAL A 101 -14.61 16.92 10.23
C VAL A 101 -13.20 16.75 10.81
N GLU A 102 -13.09 16.58 12.13
CA GLU A 102 -11.79 16.36 12.77
C GLU A 102 -11.09 15.13 12.19
N ALA A 103 -9.78 15.24 11.96
CA ALA A 103 -8.97 14.18 11.38
C ALA A 103 -7.63 14.04 12.09
N GLY A 104 -7.12 12.82 12.15
CA GLY A 104 -5.82 12.51 12.70
C GLY A 104 -4.68 13.22 11.94
N GLY A 105 -3.83 13.94 12.67
CA GLY A 105 -2.77 14.79 12.07
C GLY A 105 -3.28 16.03 11.37
N GLY A 106 -4.56 16.36 11.52
CA GLY A 106 -5.17 17.56 10.94
C GLY A 106 -4.73 18.85 11.62
N VAL A 107 -4.68 19.93 10.85
CA VAL A 107 -4.37 21.28 11.32
C VAL A 107 -5.56 22.22 11.18
N GLY A 108 -5.46 23.41 11.74
CA GLY A 108 -6.54 24.38 11.78
C GLY A 108 -7.38 24.29 13.08
N GLN A 109 -8.31 25.22 13.24
CA GLN A 109 -9.13 25.33 14.45
C GLN A 109 -9.97 24.06 14.69
N GLN A 110 -10.44 23.42 13.63
CA GLN A 110 -11.25 22.21 13.67
C GLN A 110 -10.42 20.95 13.44
N LYS A 111 -9.09 21.06 13.29
CA LYS A 111 -8.19 19.94 12.95
C LYS A 111 -8.68 19.14 11.73
N ASP A 112 -9.24 19.82 10.77
CA ASP A 112 -9.92 19.23 9.61
C ASP A 112 -9.16 19.36 8.30
N VAL A 113 -7.97 19.97 8.32
CA VAL A 113 -7.12 20.12 7.14
C VAL A 113 -5.99 19.13 7.19
N VAL A 114 -5.93 18.25 6.20
CA VAL A 114 -4.94 17.17 6.08
C VAL A 114 -4.33 17.14 4.69
N ALA A 115 -3.17 16.51 4.57
CA ALA A 115 -2.52 16.29 3.29
C ALA A 115 -2.00 14.86 3.18
N PHE A 116 -2.15 14.27 1.99
CA PHE A 116 -1.75 12.90 1.71
C PHE A 116 -1.11 12.80 0.31
N ASN A 117 -0.20 11.86 0.16
CA ASN A 117 0.31 11.50 -1.15
C ASN A 117 -0.78 10.80 -1.97
N TYR A 118 -0.76 10.99 -3.30
CA TYR A 118 -1.76 10.36 -4.18
C TYR A 118 -1.45 8.92 -4.57
N PHE A 119 -0.28 8.39 -4.24
CA PHE A 119 0.10 7.07 -4.73
C PHE A 119 -0.23 5.97 -3.73
N CYS A 120 -0.99 4.99 -4.20
CA CYS A 120 -1.40 3.81 -3.45
C CYS A 120 -0.19 3.02 -2.94
N THR A 121 -0.17 2.69 -1.65
CA THR A 121 0.94 1.98 -1.00
C THR A 121 1.07 0.51 -1.39
N HIS A 122 0.15 -0.02 -2.20
CA HIS A 122 0.26 -1.37 -2.73
C HIS A 122 1.28 -1.45 -3.86
N GLN A 123 1.03 -0.76 -4.97
CA GLN A 123 1.87 -0.77 -6.18
C GLN A 123 1.92 0.60 -6.89
N GLY A 124 1.80 1.69 -6.15
CA GLY A 124 1.93 3.03 -6.70
C GLY A 124 0.82 3.47 -7.65
N GLY A 125 -0.36 2.86 -7.59
CA GLY A 125 -1.50 3.30 -8.41
C GLY A 125 -1.92 4.72 -8.06
N ASP A 126 -2.19 5.54 -9.07
CA ASP A 126 -2.62 6.93 -8.91
C ASP A 126 -4.06 6.99 -8.38
N LEU A 127 -4.24 7.68 -7.25
CA LEU A 127 -5.51 7.92 -6.57
C LEU A 127 -6.10 9.30 -6.88
N SER A 128 -5.47 10.11 -7.74
CA SER A 128 -5.99 11.41 -8.12
C SER A 128 -7.41 11.28 -8.68
N GLY A 129 -8.29 12.20 -8.29
CA GLY A 129 -9.70 12.15 -8.70
C GLY A 129 -10.57 11.09 -8.00
N THR A 130 -10.03 10.29 -7.07
CA THR A 130 -10.81 9.25 -6.37
C THR A 130 -11.30 9.66 -4.97
N TYR A 131 -11.18 10.93 -4.61
CA TYR A 131 -11.67 11.46 -3.34
C TYR A 131 -13.19 11.37 -3.23
N LYS A 132 -13.67 10.86 -2.10
CA LYS A 132 -15.10 10.73 -1.78
C LYS A 132 -15.44 11.58 -0.56
N ALA A 133 -16.21 12.64 -0.81
CA ALA A 133 -16.58 13.62 0.21
C ALA A 133 -17.52 13.07 1.29
N ASP A 134 -18.40 12.14 0.94
CA ASP A 134 -19.38 11.51 1.83
C ASP A 134 -18.72 10.63 2.90
N THR A 135 -17.68 9.90 2.52
CA THR A 135 -16.95 8.98 3.40
C THR A 135 -15.59 9.49 3.86
N LYS A 136 -15.17 10.70 3.41
CA LYS A 136 -13.83 11.28 3.69
C LYS A 136 -12.70 10.31 3.36
N SER A 137 -12.84 9.58 2.26
CA SER A 137 -11.89 8.54 1.85
C SER A 137 -11.26 8.84 0.49
N LEU A 138 -10.10 8.24 0.26
CA LEU A 138 -9.40 8.26 -1.03
C LEU A 138 -9.32 6.84 -1.59
N GLY A 139 -9.79 6.63 -2.81
CA GLY A 139 -9.93 5.32 -3.45
C GLY A 139 -11.36 5.13 -4.01
N ALA A 140 -11.69 4.00 -4.59
CA ALA A 140 -10.88 2.78 -4.73
C ALA A 140 -9.74 2.99 -5.74
N CYS A 141 -8.55 2.45 -5.41
CA CYS A 141 -7.43 2.46 -6.32
C CYS A 141 -7.77 1.75 -7.64
N PRO A 142 -7.47 2.33 -8.81
CA PRO A 142 -7.83 1.73 -10.09
C PRO A 142 -7.14 0.39 -10.37
N LEU A 143 -6.03 0.08 -9.68
CA LEU A 143 -5.31 -1.17 -9.89
C LEU A 143 -5.91 -2.33 -9.07
N HIS A 144 -6.04 -2.19 -7.74
CA HIS A 144 -6.45 -3.30 -6.85
C HIS A 144 -7.39 -2.84 -5.73
N LEU A 145 -8.18 -1.79 -5.97
CA LEU A 145 -9.31 -1.33 -5.16
C LEU A 145 -8.98 -0.89 -3.71
N SER A 146 -7.71 -0.61 -3.39
CA SER A 146 -7.35 -0.10 -2.07
C SER A 146 -8.01 1.25 -1.81
N THR A 147 -8.60 1.41 -0.62
CA THR A 147 -9.31 2.62 -0.18
C THR A 147 -8.83 2.99 1.21
N TYR A 148 -8.66 4.30 1.46
CA TYR A 148 -8.03 4.84 2.65
C TYR A 148 -8.94 5.85 3.34
N ASP A 149 -9.05 5.78 4.68
CA ASP A 149 -9.78 6.73 5.51
C ASP A 149 -8.88 7.92 5.85
N LEU A 150 -9.21 9.10 5.34
CA LEU A 150 -8.41 10.32 5.55
C LEU A 150 -8.64 10.95 6.93
N THR A 151 -9.69 10.57 7.65
CA THR A 151 -9.94 11.03 9.02
C THR A 151 -9.05 10.34 10.04
N ARG A 152 -8.45 9.20 9.67
CA ARG A 152 -7.65 8.33 10.55
C ARG A 152 -6.26 8.07 9.98
N HIS A 153 -5.48 9.14 9.73
CA HIS A 153 -4.10 9.03 9.24
C HIS A 153 -3.94 8.22 7.94
N GLY A 154 -4.95 8.21 7.06
CA GLY A 154 -4.89 7.45 5.83
C GLY A 154 -4.87 5.94 6.02
N ILE A 155 -5.46 5.42 7.10
CA ILE A 155 -5.52 3.96 7.32
C ILE A 155 -6.24 3.26 6.17
N LEU A 156 -5.72 2.10 5.77
CA LEU A 156 -6.40 1.25 4.79
C LEU A 156 -7.71 0.70 5.38
N ILE A 157 -8.81 0.85 4.65
CA ILE A 157 -10.13 0.30 5.02
C ILE A 157 -10.59 -0.83 4.12
N SER A 158 -10.05 -0.93 2.91
CA SER A 158 -10.31 -2.06 2.00
C SER A 158 -9.24 -2.15 0.91
N GLY A 159 -9.10 -3.31 0.29
CA GLY A 159 -8.21 -3.56 -0.85
C GLY A 159 -6.93 -4.30 -0.49
N GLN A 160 -5.95 -4.26 -1.38
CA GLN A 160 -4.76 -5.12 -1.32
C GLN A 160 -3.54 -4.47 -0.64
N ALA A 161 -3.57 -3.18 -0.32
CA ALA A 161 -2.49 -2.55 0.43
C ALA A 161 -2.43 -3.08 1.88
N TYR A 162 -1.31 -2.89 2.54
CA TYR A 162 -1.09 -3.27 3.94
C TYR A 162 -0.45 -2.14 4.76
N GLN A 163 -0.31 -0.97 4.18
CA GLN A 163 0.19 0.24 4.82
C GLN A 163 -0.81 1.38 4.67
N SER A 164 -0.82 2.29 5.64
CA SER A 164 -1.55 3.56 5.52
C SER A 164 -1.02 4.40 4.38
N LEU A 165 -1.86 5.25 3.82
CA LEU A 165 -1.45 6.23 2.82
C LEU A 165 -0.50 7.24 3.46
N PRO A 166 0.65 7.58 2.83
CA PRO A 166 1.58 8.54 3.40
C PRO A 166 0.94 9.90 3.64
N GLN A 167 0.92 10.32 4.91
CA GLN A 167 0.41 11.62 5.32
C GLN A 167 1.55 12.65 5.35
N VAL A 168 1.33 13.80 4.71
CA VAL A 168 2.25 14.93 4.78
C VAL A 168 1.91 15.75 6.03
N LEU A 169 2.89 15.90 6.92
CA LEU A 169 2.71 16.68 8.14
C LEU A 169 2.61 18.17 7.81
N LEU A 170 1.55 18.77 8.30
CA LEU A 170 1.25 20.19 8.05
C LEU A 170 1.63 21.06 9.24
N GLU A 171 2.07 22.28 8.96
CA GLU A 171 2.29 23.32 9.94
C GLU A 171 1.59 24.61 9.52
N LEU A 172 0.93 25.29 10.48
CA LEU A 172 0.30 26.60 10.24
C LEU A 172 1.16 27.73 10.76
N LYS A 173 1.30 28.79 9.94
CA LYS A 173 1.78 30.11 10.37
C LYS A 173 0.74 31.15 9.99
N GLY A 174 -0.12 31.50 10.94
CA GLY A 174 -1.30 32.33 10.66
C GLY A 174 -2.21 31.65 9.65
N ASP A 175 -2.38 32.23 8.48
CA ASP A 175 -3.19 31.67 7.39
C ASP A 175 -2.38 30.79 6.42
N GLU A 176 -1.07 30.74 6.55
CA GLU A 176 -0.19 30.00 5.64
C GLU A 176 0.00 28.55 6.08
N ILE A 177 -0.11 27.61 5.13
CA ILE A 177 0.09 26.17 5.32
C ILE A 177 1.44 25.78 4.74
N TYR A 178 2.22 25.09 5.56
CA TYR A 178 3.53 24.54 5.20
C TYR A 178 3.53 23.04 5.36
#